data_f085f471bf26759c081847f189396de2
#
_entry.id   f085f471bf26759c081847f189396de2
#
_cell.length_a   1.000
_cell.length_b   1.000
_cell.length_c   1.000
_cell.angle_alpha   90.00
_cell.angle_beta   90.00
_cell.angle_gamma   90.00
#
_symmetry.space_group_name_H-M   'P 1'
#
loop_
_entity.id
_entity.type
_entity.pdbx_description
1 polymer ?
#
loop_
_entity_poly.entity_id
_entity_poly.type
_entity_poly.pdbx_seq_one_letter_code
_entity_poly.pdbx_strand_id
1 'polypeptide(L)'
;MQRKRSQWIETISSVNAEHQIYLDESGINTNLTRHYAHAVHGKRAMDATPINTPAGTTAQRFREYIGKQLIPSLEKDDVVIMDNMRSHHAKIVTELLDKAGISYLYLPPYSPDLNPIEKMWSKMKSFLRKRKVRVAAELPEAVKAALETISTNDCKGWFHASGICVN
;
A
#
# COMPACT_ATOMS: atom_id res chain seq x y z
N MET A 1 10.35 -9.33 20.02
CA MET A 1 9.57 -8.44 19.13
C MET A 1 10.09 -7.00 19.09
N GLN A 2 10.25 -6.32 20.20
CA GLN A 2 10.72 -4.92 20.26
C GLN A 2 12.02 -4.67 19.46
N ARG A 3 13.05 -5.54 19.60
CA ARG A 3 14.32 -5.39 18.87
C ARG A 3 14.17 -5.32 17.35
N LYS A 4 13.27 -6.15 16.76
CA LYS A 4 13.01 -6.12 15.31
C LYS A 4 12.32 -4.83 14.87
N ARG A 5 11.44 -4.29 15.70
CA ARG A 5 10.75 -3.02 15.44
C ARG A 5 11.73 -1.85 15.49
N SER A 6 12.63 -1.81 16.50
CA SER A 6 13.63 -0.75 16.61
C SER A 6 14.60 -0.78 15.44
N GLN A 7 15.10 -1.96 15.05
CA GLN A 7 15.97 -2.12 13.88
C GLN A 7 15.26 -1.68 12.58
N TRP A 8 13.97 -2.01 12.42
CA TRP A 8 13.21 -1.61 11.25
C TRP A 8 13.03 -0.09 11.18
N ILE A 9 12.70 0.56 12.30
CA ILE A 9 12.57 2.03 12.39
C ILE A 9 13.89 2.71 12.02
N GLU A 10 15.01 2.20 12.52
CA GLU A 10 16.34 2.69 12.17
C GLU A 10 16.63 2.54 10.67
N THR A 11 16.34 1.37 10.10
CA THR A 11 16.52 1.12 8.67
C THR A 11 15.65 2.04 7.82
N ILE A 12 14.34 2.17 8.13
CA ILE A 12 13.44 2.98 7.32
C ILE A 12 13.73 4.48 7.45
N SER A 13 14.25 4.91 8.60
CA SER A 13 14.64 6.31 8.81
C SER A 13 15.84 6.72 7.96
N SER A 14 16.64 5.78 7.45
CA SER A 14 17.73 6.05 6.52
C SER A 14 17.26 6.21 5.07
N VAL A 15 16.03 5.80 4.76
CA VAL A 15 15.42 5.95 3.43
C VAL A 15 14.64 7.26 3.39
N ASN A 16 14.90 8.10 2.37
CA ASN A 16 14.12 9.32 2.19
C ASN A 16 12.63 8.97 2.04
N ALA A 17 11.77 9.65 2.81
CA ALA A 17 10.33 9.41 2.80
C ALA A 17 9.69 9.53 1.39
N GLU A 18 10.30 10.33 0.50
CA GLU A 18 9.85 10.49 -0.90
C GLU A 18 10.02 9.21 -1.72
N HIS A 19 10.97 8.35 -1.35
CA HIS A 19 11.26 7.08 -2.01
C HIS A 19 10.66 5.87 -1.30
N GLN A 20 9.88 6.07 -0.25
CA GLN A 20 9.21 4.98 0.47
C GLN A 20 7.87 4.64 -0.18
N ILE A 21 7.76 3.49 -0.80
CA ILE A 21 6.57 3.00 -1.49
C ILE A 21 5.94 1.89 -0.67
N TYR A 22 4.85 2.19 0.01
CA TYR A 22 4.11 1.20 0.80
C TYR A 22 3.13 0.43 -0.07
N LEU A 23 3.24 -0.89 -0.05
CA LEU A 23 2.38 -1.82 -0.77
C LEU A 23 1.60 -2.68 0.22
N ASP A 24 0.28 -2.69 0.08
CA ASP A 24 -0.62 -3.46 0.95
C ASP A 24 -1.87 -3.90 0.19
N GLU A 25 -2.53 -4.95 0.69
CA GLU A 25 -3.78 -5.44 0.17
C GLU A 25 -4.92 -5.14 1.14
N SER A 26 -5.95 -4.43 0.68
CA SER A 26 -7.15 -4.23 1.48
C SER A 26 -8.40 -4.72 0.78
N GLY A 27 -9.21 -5.45 1.54
CA GLY A 27 -10.53 -5.87 1.05
C GLY A 27 -11.52 -4.72 1.11
N ILE A 28 -11.96 -4.25 -0.06
CA ILE A 28 -13.11 -3.36 -0.20
C ILE A 28 -14.16 -4.08 -1.04
N ASN A 29 -15.31 -4.38 -0.51
CA ASN A 29 -16.39 -5.00 -1.25
C ASN A 29 -17.73 -4.35 -0.87
N THR A 30 -18.88 -4.60 -1.55
CA THR A 30 -20.23 -4.40 -1.05
C THR A 30 -20.47 -5.39 0.07
N ASN A 31 -19.65 -6.46 0.06
CA ASN A 31 -18.92 -7.28 1.00
C ASN A 31 -17.39 -7.13 0.81
N LEU A 32 -16.85 -5.95 0.44
CA LEU A 32 -15.46 -5.48 0.34
C LEU A 32 -14.54 -6.20 -0.69
N THR A 33 -14.36 -5.69 -1.91
CA THR A 33 -13.36 -6.12 -2.91
C THR A 33 -11.94 -5.70 -2.52
N ARG A 34 -10.92 -6.52 -2.84
CA ARG A 34 -9.52 -6.20 -2.56
C ARG A 34 -8.95 -5.25 -3.63
N HIS A 35 -8.30 -4.20 -3.20
CA HIS A 35 -7.59 -3.25 -4.03
C HIS A 35 -6.16 -3.13 -3.57
N TYR A 36 -5.24 -2.93 -4.52
CA TYR A 36 -3.87 -2.54 -4.22
C TYR A 36 -3.77 -1.02 -4.24
N ALA A 37 -3.01 -0.47 -3.33
CA ALA A 37 -2.63 0.92 -3.37
C ALA A 37 -1.16 1.05 -3.00
N HIS A 38 -0.48 1.98 -3.64
CA HIS A 38 0.80 2.47 -3.20
C HIS A 38 0.67 3.96 -2.88
N ALA A 39 1.32 4.41 -1.84
CA ALA A 39 1.41 5.82 -1.48
C ALA A 39 2.87 6.24 -1.58
N VAL A 40 3.15 7.15 -2.51
CA VAL A 40 4.37 7.93 -2.56
C VAL A 40 4.07 9.28 -1.90
N HIS A 41 5.01 9.83 -1.18
CA HIS A 41 4.92 11.12 -0.52
C HIS A 41 4.23 12.20 -1.40
N GLY A 42 2.98 12.48 -1.08
CA GLY A 42 2.23 13.65 -1.57
C GLY A 42 1.78 13.67 -3.03
N LYS A 43 2.21 12.77 -3.91
CA LYS A 43 1.88 12.87 -5.34
C LYS A 43 1.09 11.71 -5.96
N ARG A 44 1.02 10.50 -5.36
CA ARG A 44 0.49 9.32 -6.05
C ARG A 44 -0.40 8.37 -5.25
N ALA A 45 -1.09 8.83 -4.20
CA ALA A 45 -2.24 8.04 -3.68
C ALA A 45 -3.38 7.93 -4.71
N MET A 46 -3.25 8.62 -5.84
CA MET A 46 -4.25 8.71 -6.92
C MET A 46 -4.14 7.60 -7.97
N ASP A 47 -3.03 6.85 -8.02
CA ASP A 47 -2.83 5.75 -8.98
C ASP A 47 -3.24 4.38 -8.40
N ALA A 48 -4.13 4.36 -7.41
CA ALA A 48 -4.74 3.12 -6.96
C ALA A 48 -5.60 2.56 -8.09
N THR A 49 -5.04 1.64 -8.85
CA THR A 49 -5.79 0.94 -9.90
C THR A 49 -6.63 -0.14 -9.25
N PRO A 50 -7.96 -0.02 -9.21
CA PRO A 50 -8.81 -1.06 -8.68
C PRO A 50 -8.76 -2.30 -9.57
N ILE A 51 -8.20 -3.40 -9.07
CA ILE A 51 -8.33 -4.69 -9.72
C ILE A 51 -9.65 -5.30 -9.26
N ASN A 52 -10.67 -5.12 -10.08
CA ASN A 52 -12.00 -5.66 -9.82
C ASN A 52 -12.01 -7.16 -10.10
N THR A 53 -11.93 -8.02 -9.05
CA THR A 53 -12.01 -9.47 -9.23
C THR A 53 -12.81 -10.15 -8.15
N PRO A 54 -13.76 -11.05 -8.52
CA PRO A 54 -14.61 -11.77 -7.58
C PRO A 54 -13.88 -12.80 -6.69
N ALA A 55 -12.66 -13.18 -7.04
CA ALA A 55 -11.85 -14.13 -6.31
C ALA A 55 -10.63 -13.43 -5.71
N GLY A 56 -10.28 -13.71 -4.44
CA GLY A 56 -9.17 -13.10 -3.71
C GLY A 56 -7.86 -13.06 -4.50
N THR A 57 -6.94 -12.22 -4.05
CA THR A 57 -5.63 -12.07 -4.68
C THR A 57 -4.89 -13.39 -4.70
N THR A 58 -4.62 -13.90 -5.91
CA THR A 58 -3.71 -15.02 -6.11
C THR A 58 -2.30 -14.48 -6.28
N ALA A 59 -1.28 -15.28 -5.95
CA ALA A 59 0.12 -14.93 -6.18
C ALA A 59 0.38 -14.53 -7.65
N GLN A 60 -0.34 -15.14 -8.61
CA GLN A 60 -0.23 -14.80 -10.02
C GLN A 60 -0.71 -13.37 -10.32
N ARG A 61 -1.85 -12.96 -9.78
CA ARG A 61 -2.39 -11.59 -9.97
C ARG A 61 -1.52 -10.54 -9.31
N PHE A 62 -1.02 -10.86 -8.12
CA PHE A 62 -0.07 -9.99 -7.44
C PHE A 62 1.20 -9.80 -8.26
N ARG A 63 1.74 -10.90 -8.82
CA ARG A 63 2.86 -10.85 -9.76
C ARG A 63 2.59 -9.97 -10.98
N GLU A 64 1.41 -10.12 -11.61
CA GLU A 64 1.03 -9.31 -12.78
C GLU A 64 0.94 -7.82 -12.43
N TYR A 65 0.39 -7.50 -11.26
CA TYR A 65 0.36 -6.13 -10.77
C TYR A 65 1.77 -5.57 -10.56
N ILE A 66 2.65 -6.31 -9.87
CA ILE A 66 4.05 -5.91 -9.65
C ILE A 66 4.75 -5.65 -10.99
N GLY A 67 4.67 -6.60 -11.92
CA GLY A 67 5.40 -6.51 -13.19
C GLY A 67 4.85 -5.48 -14.19
N LYS A 68 3.52 -5.34 -14.27
CA LYS A 68 2.88 -4.53 -15.31
C LYS A 68 2.50 -3.12 -14.85
N GLN A 69 2.32 -2.91 -13.54
CA GLN A 69 1.83 -1.65 -13.01
C GLN A 69 2.80 -1.01 -12.02
N LEU A 70 3.25 -1.75 -11.01
CA LEU A 70 4.10 -1.17 -9.98
C LEU A 70 5.49 -0.84 -10.52
N ILE A 71 6.24 -1.82 -11.02
CA ILE A 71 7.63 -1.61 -11.48
C ILE A 71 7.76 -0.47 -12.50
N PRO A 72 6.88 -0.36 -13.54
CA PRO A 72 6.97 0.75 -14.49
C PRO A 72 6.71 2.14 -13.88
N SER A 73 6.11 2.21 -12.70
CA SER A 73 5.82 3.47 -12.00
C SER A 73 6.87 3.85 -10.96
N LEU A 74 7.83 2.97 -10.68
CA LEU A 74 8.89 3.19 -9.69
C LEU A 74 10.10 3.91 -10.30
N GLU A 75 10.75 4.70 -9.46
CA GLU A 75 12.04 5.31 -9.73
C GLU A 75 13.17 4.44 -9.16
N LYS A 76 14.40 4.66 -9.64
CA LYS A 76 15.55 3.81 -9.29
C LYS A 76 15.86 3.79 -7.78
N ASP A 77 15.61 4.90 -7.09
CA ASP A 77 15.91 5.06 -5.67
C ASP A 77 14.73 4.68 -4.76
N ASP A 78 13.62 4.23 -5.36
CA ASP A 78 12.45 3.81 -4.61
C ASP A 78 12.69 2.50 -3.87
N VAL A 79 12.12 2.42 -2.66
CA VAL A 79 12.15 1.23 -1.81
C VAL A 79 10.72 0.77 -1.56
N VAL A 80 10.40 -0.43 -2.03
CA VAL A 80 9.08 -1.03 -1.85
C VAL A 80 8.98 -1.66 -0.46
N ILE A 81 8.03 -1.21 0.33
CA ILE A 81 7.79 -1.69 1.69
C ILE A 81 6.50 -2.53 1.69
N MET A 82 6.62 -3.78 2.06
CA MET A 82 5.52 -4.76 2.06
C MET A 82 5.30 -5.34 3.45
N ASP A 83 4.09 -5.79 3.72
CA ASP A 83 3.82 -6.58 4.92
C ASP A 83 4.36 -8.03 4.78
N ASN A 84 4.28 -8.79 5.86
CA ASN A 84 4.75 -10.18 5.92
C ASN A 84 3.74 -11.21 5.38
N MET A 85 2.86 -10.84 4.45
CA MET A 85 1.96 -11.82 3.84
C MET A 85 2.71 -12.83 2.96
N ARG A 86 2.23 -14.07 2.92
CA ARG A 86 2.87 -15.14 2.12
C ARG A 86 2.94 -14.81 0.62
N SER A 87 1.97 -14.06 0.10
CA SER A 87 1.96 -13.60 -1.28
C SER A 87 3.13 -12.67 -1.60
N HIS A 88 3.53 -11.82 -0.64
CA HIS A 88 4.63 -10.87 -0.80
C HIS A 88 6.00 -11.55 -0.72
N HIS A 89 6.10 -12.66 -0.01
CA HIS A 89 7.31 -13.49 0.05
C HIS A 89 7.42 -14.50 -1.09
N ALA A 90 6.47 -14.52 -2.03
CA ALA A 90 6.57 -15.41 -3.17
C ALA A 90 7.85 -15.11 -3.95
N LYS A 91 8.70 -16.14 -4.13
CA LYS A 91 10.00 -16.03 -4.81
C LYS A 91 9.92 -15.29 -6.13
N ILE A 92 8.81 -15.46 -6.85
CA ILE A 92 8.54 -14.79 -8.12
C ILE A 92 8.40 -13.27 -8.00
N VAL A 93 7.93 -12.75 -6.86
CA VAL A 93 7.79 -11.31 -6.59
C VAL A 93 9.15 -10.70 -6.34
N THR A 94 9.93 -11.33 -5.47
CA THR A 94 11.31 -10.88 -5.18
C THR A 94 12.19 -10.93 -6.41
N GLU A 95 12.11 -11.99 -7.23
CA GLU A 95 12.83 -12.10 -8.49
C GLU A 95 12.47 -10.99 -9.50
N LEU A 96 11.22 -10.53 -9.51
CA LEU A 96 10.82 -9.41 -10.38
C LEU A 96 11.41 -8.08 -9.92
N LEU A 97 11.38 -7.81 -8.62
CA LEU A 97 11.95 -6.60 -8.03
C LEU A 97 13.48 -6.60 -8.19
N ASP A 98 14.14 -7.73 -7.92
CA ASP A 98 15.58 -7.91 -8.09
C ASP A 98 16.01 -7.68 -9.55
N LYS A 99 15.29 -8.23 -10.52
CA LYS A 99 15.54 -8.02 -11.96
C LYS A 99 15.34 -6.56 -12.39
N ALA A 100 14.43 -5.86 -11.75
CA ALA A 100 14.19 -4.45 -11.99
C ALA A 100 15.20 -3.53 -11.25
N GLY A 101 16.04 -4.09 -10.37
CA GLY A 101 16.97 -3.33 -9.55
C GLY A 101 16.28 -2.49 -8.47
N ILE A 102 15.06 -2.86 -8.06
CA ILE A 102 14.27 -2.16 -7.06
C ILE A 102 14.52 -2.78 -5.69
N SER A 103 14.90 -1.93 -4.73
CA SER A 103 15.05 -2.33 -3.33
C SER A 103 13.70 -2.58 -2.67
N TYR A 104 13.63 -3.54 -1.76
CA TYR A 104 12.42 -3.80 -0.99
C TYR A 104 12.71 -4.16 0.46
N LEU A 105 11.78 -3.84 1.34
CA LEU A 105 11.82 -4.13 2.77
C LEU A 105 10.50 -4.76 3.22
N TYR A 106 10.58 -5.61 4.26
CA TYR A 106 9.38 -6.16 4.89
C TYR A 106 9.14 -5.50 6.24
N LEU A 107 7.89 -5.15 6.50
CA LEU A 107 7.46 -4.70 7.83
C LEU A 107 7.73 -5.80 8.86
N PRO A 108 8.04 -5.43 10.11
CA PRO A 108 8.11 -6.41 11.18
C PRO A 108 6.78 -7.17 11.33
N PRO A 109 6.82 -8.46 11.69
CA PRO A 109 5.59 -9.22 11.91
C PRO A 109 4.66 -8.53 12.91
N TYR A 110 3.36 -8.54 12.64
CA TYR A 110 2.33 -7.97 13.51
C TYR A 110 2.52 -6.48 13.84
N SER A 111 2.95 -5.69 12.86
CA SER A 111 3.21 -4.25 13.04
C SER A 111 2.41 -3.36 12.07
N PRO A 112 1.06 -3.45 12.04
CA PRO A 112 0.24 -2.62 11.16
C PRO A 112 0.30 -1.12 11.52
N ASP A 113 0.66 -0.80 12.75
CA ASP A 113 0.89 0.57 13.22
C ASP A 113 2.09 1.26 12.54
N LEU A 114 3.05 0.48 12.06
CA LEU A 114 4.21 0.97 11.28
C LEU A 114 3.89 1.11 9.78
N ASN A 115 2.67 0.75 9.36
CA ASN A 115 2.24 0.84 7.97
C ASN A 115 1.30 2.05 7.78
N PRO A 116 1.76 3.16 7.16
CA PRO A 116 0.91 4.35 6.96
C PRO A 116 -0.32 4.07 6.08
N ILE A 117 -0.25 3.11 5.16
CA ILE A 117 -1.33 2.77 4.24
C ILE A 117 -2.55 2.17 4.96
N GLU A 118 -2.37 1.55 6.12
CA GLU A 118 -3.47 1.05 6.96
C GLU A 118 -4.40 2.18 7.45
N LYS A 119 -3.82 3.35 7.70
CA LYS A 119 -4.59 4.55 8.09
C LYS A 119 -5.36 5.13 6.90
N MET A 120 -4.77 5.06 5.70
CA MET A 120 -5.47 5.39 4.45
C MET A 120 -6.68 4.47 4.26
N TRP A 121 -6.51 3.15 4.39
CA TRP A 121 -7.61 2.19 4.32
C TRP A 121 -8.70 2.46 5.35
N SER A 122 -8.33 2.83 6.57
CA SER A 122 -9.29 3.19 7.63
C SER A 122 -10.16 4.39 7.22
N LYS A 123 -9.56 5.45 6.69
CA LYS A 123 -10.26 6.63 6.17
C LYS A 123 -11.20 6.27 5.01
N MET A 124 -10.70 5.53 4.03
CA MET A 124 -11.50 5.09 2.89
C MET A 124 -12.70 4.23 3.29
N LYS A 125 -12.47 3.22 4.15
CA LYS A 125 -13.55 2.36 4.67
C LYS A 125 -14.59 3.16 5.47
N SER A 126 -14.15 4.18 6.22
CA SER A 126 -15.06 5.08 6.92
C SER A 126 -15.94 5.88 5.94
N PHE A 127 -15.35 6.43 4.89
CA PHE A 127 -16.06 7.15 3.84
C PHE A 127 -17.10 6.25 3.14
N LEU A 128 -16.69 5.05 2.71
CA LEU A 128 -17.57 4.09 2.04
C LEU A 128 -18.73 3.64 2.92
N ARG A 129 -18.49 3.40 4.22
CA ARG A 129 -19.56 3.09 5.18
C ARG A 129 -20.58 4.23 5.33
N LYS A 130 -20.12 5.49 5.38
CA LYS A 130 -21.00 6.66 5.42
C LYS A 130 -21.83 6.80 4.15
N ARG A 131 -21.23 6.51 3.00
CA ARG A 131 -21.91 6.57 1.69
C ARG A 131 -22.92 5.43 1.48
N LYS A 132 -22.87 4.38 2.33
CA LYS A 132 -23.79 3.21 2.31
C LYS A 132 -23.89 2.55 0.93
N VAL A 133 -22.78 2.40 0.21
CA VAL A 133 -22.74 1.75 -1.09
C VAL A 133 -23.17 0.29 -0.93
N ARG A 134 -24.29 -0.08 -1.56
CA ARG A 134 -24.87 -1.42 -1.50
C ARG A 134 -24.86 -2.15 -2.84
N VAL A 135 -24.69 -1.41 -3.92
CA VAL A 135 -24.67 -1.93 -5.29
C VAL A 135 -23.21 -2.05 -5.76
N ALA A 136 -22.84 -3.24 -6.20
CA ALA A 136 -21.46 -3.52 -6.61
C ALA A 136 -21.00 -2.63 -7.78
N ALA A 137 -21.90 -2.28 -8.70
CA ALA A 137 -21.60 -1.41 -9.83
C ALA A 137 -21.23 0.03 -9.42
N GLU A 138 -21.67 0.50 -8.26
CA GLU A 138 -21.36 1.85 -7.73
C GLU A 138 -20.03 1.88 -6.96
N LEU A 139 -19.48 0.72 -6.64
CA LEU A 139 -18.30 0.62 -5.77
C LEU A 139 -17.05 1.27 -6.39
N PRO A 140 -16.72 1.10 -7.68
CA PRO A 140 -15.54 1.73 -8.28
C PRO A 140 -15.57 3.26 -8.17
N GLU A 141 -16.72 3.88 -8.47
CA GLU A 141 -16.89 5.31 -8.39
C GLU A 141 -16.84 5.81 -6.93
N ALA A 142 -17.41 5.06 -6.00
CA ALA A 142 -17.34 5.37 -4.58
C ALA A 142 -15.90 5.27 -4.03
N VAL A 143 -15.11 4.31 -4.50
CA VAL A 143 -13.69 4.16 -4.15
C VAL A 143 -12.89 5.34 -4.69
N LYS A 144 -13.12 5.74 -5.95
CA LYS A 144 -12.51 6.92 -6.55
C LYS A 144 -12.81 8.17 -5.72
N ALA A 145 -14.08 8.41 -5.40
CA ALA A 145 -14.47 9.53 -4.56
C ALA A 145 -13.85 9.47 -3.15
N ALA A 146 -13.66 8.27 -2.58
CA ALA A 146 -12.96 8.11 -1.31
C ALA A 146 -11.48 8.50 -1.40
N LEU A 147 -10.79 8.11 -2.48
CA LEU A 147 -9.39 8.49 -2.75
C LEU A 147 -9.23 10.00 -2.90
N GLU A 148 -10.16 10.67 -3.57
CA GLU A 148 -10.17 12.13 -3.74
C GLU A 148 -10.30 12.91 -2.41
N THR A 149 -10.78 12.27 -1.34
CA THR A 149 -10.80 12.86 0.01
C THR A 149 -9.46 12.86 0.72
N ILE A 150 -8.46 12.17 0.18
CA ILE A 150 -7.14 12.05 0.80
C ILE A 150 -6.32 13.28 0.46
N SER A 151 -5.89 14.00 1.48
CA SER A 151 -5.05 15.18 1.34
C SER A 151 -3.58 14.87 1.61
N THR A 152 -2.68 15.75 1.16
CA THR A 152 -1.25 15.70 1.51
C THR A 152 -1.04 15.73 3.02
N ASN A 153 -1.84 16.48 3.76
CA ASN A 153 -1.78 16.54 5.23
C ASN A 153 -2.16 15.20 5.87
N ASP A 154 -3.14 14.48 5.31
CA ASP A 154 -3.44 13.12 5.76
C ASP A 154 -2.22 12.21 5.61
N CYS A 155 -1.59 12.22 4.42
CA CYS A 155 -0.42 11.40 4.15
C CYS A 155 0.73 11.73 5.11
N LYS A 156 1.08 13.01 5.28
CA LYS A 156 2.09 13.44 6.26
C LYS A 156 1.75 12.97 7.67
N GLY A 157 0.51 13.15 8.11
CA GLY A 157 0.04 12.72 9.42
C GLY A 157 0.14 11.20 9.61
N TRP A 158 -0.15 10.40 8.57
CA TRP A 158 -0.06 8.94 8.64
C TRP A 158 1.39 8.45 8.70
N PHE A 159 2.29 9.04 7.93
CA PHE A 159 3.72 8.75 8.01
C PHE A 159 4.26 9.08 9.40
N HIS A 160 4.01 10.29 9.90
CA HIS A 160 4.42 10.69 11.25
C HIS A 160 3.86 9.76 12.34
N ALA A 161 2.57 9.40 12.26
CA ALA A 161 1.93 8.47 13.20
C ALA A 161 2.47 7.03 13.10
N SER A 162 3.18 6.69 12.03
CA SER A 162 3.88 5.42 11.85
C SER A 162 5.37 5.50 12.25
N GLY A 163 5.78 6.61 12.88
CA GLY A 163 7.15 6.81 13.35
C GLY A 163 8.14 7.25 12.26
N ILE A 164 7.64 7.71 11.10
CA ILE A 164 8.45 8.13 9.96
C ILE A 164 8.47 9.66 9.93
N CYS A 165 9.66 10.24 10.02
CA CYS A 165 9.83 11.70 9.89
C CYS A 165 9.66 12.10 8.43
N VAL A 166 8.72 12.98 8.19
CA VAL A 166 8.47 13.60 6.89
C VAL A 166 8.74 15.10 7.04
N ASN A 167 9.77 15.57 6.40
CA ASN A 167 10.11 17.01 6.37
C ASN A 167 9.19 17.79 5.43
#